data_59acd9b73cfe4031725fc8df50ce320e
#
_entry.id   59acd9b73cfe4031725fc8df50ce320e
#
_cell.length_a   1.000
_cell.length_b   1.000
_cell.length_c   1.000
_cell.angle_alpha   90.00
_cell.angle_beta   90.00
_cell.angle_gamma   90.00
#
_symmetry.space_group_name_H-M   'P 1'
#
loop_
_entity.id
_entity.type
_entity.pdbx_description
1 polymer ?
#
loop_
_entity_poly.entity_id
_entity_poly.type
_entity_poly.pdbx_seq_one_letter_code
_entity_poly.pdbx_strand_id
1 'polypeptide(L)'
;MYAIDKIDGNELVLSRIEGTVAAGTPCVVKRNGTEAALTFGANDAELKMAIDGKTVGDMTFRGTYTTEEVNSGYVISKDCFWNVAELMSSNHVKGAKVSPFRAWLDGNAASGPARLAMRIDGSTTGINTPDALDVLNDAEAEYYDLSGKRLHEPQKGVNIVRMKSGKTKKIIIK
;
A
#
# COMPACT_ATOMS: atom_id res chain seq x y z
N MET A 1 -1.10 -7.55 13.77
CA MET A 1 -2.16 -6.64 13.30
C MET A 1 -1.63 -5.22 13.35
N TYR A 2 -2.12 -4.34 12.48
CA TYR A 2 -1.62 -2.98 12.33
C TYR A 2 -2.79 -2.00 12.17
N ALA A 3 -2.66 -0.83 12.77
CA ALA A 3 -3.53 0.32 12.53
C ALA A 3 -2.93 1.21 11.43
N ILE A 4 -3.76 1.89 10.68
CA ILE A 4 -3.31 2.95 9.77
C ILE A 4 -3.20 4.24 10.59
N ASP A 5 -2.03 4.87 10.60
CA ASP A 5 -1.80 6.11 11.35
C ASP A 5 -2.01 7.35 10.49
N LYS A 6 -1.37 7.38 9.33
CA LYS A 6 -1.44 8.52 8.40
C LYS A 6 -1.12 8.12 6.96
N ILE A 7 -1.44 9.01 6.04
CA ILE A 7 -0.92 9.01 4.67
C ILE A 7 0.29 9.96 4.63
N ASP A 8 1.39 9.49 4.06
CA ASP A 8 2.65 10.22 3.95
C ASP A 8 3.16 10.11 2.50
N GLY A 9 2.86 11.11 1.68
CA GLY A 9 3.08 11.04 0.23
C GLY A 9 2.34 9.85 -0.40
N ASN A 10 3.07 8.91 -0.95
CA ASN A 10 2.53 7.71 -1.59
C ASN A 10 2.52 6.48 -0.67
N GLU A 11 2.63 6.68 0.63
CA GLU A 11 2.70 5.61 1.61
C GLU A 11 1.61 5.74 2.68
N LEU A 12 1.04 4.60 3.07
CA LEU A 12 0.27 4.43 4.28
C LEU A 12 1.21 4.00 5.40
N VAL A 13 1.33 4.83 6.42
CA VAL A 13 2.11 4.52 7.62
C VAL A 13 1.26 3.70 8.56
N LEU A 14 1.76 2.52 8.91
CA LEU A 14 1.09 1.60 9.80
C LEU A 14 1.91 1.39 11.08
N SER A 15 1.22 1.38 12.21
CA SER A 15 1.78 1.00 13.50
C SER A 15 1.26 -0.35 13.95
N ARG A 16 2.11 -1.10 14.64
CA ARG A 16 1.72 -2.38 15.23
C ARG A 16 0.72 -2.15 16.35
N ILE A 17 -0.36 -2.93 16.33
CA ILE A 17 -1.32 -2.94 17.45
C ILE A 17 -0.78 -3.89 18.51
N GLU A 18 -0.51 -3.37 19.69
CA GLU A 18 -0.14 -4.16 20.86
C GLU A 18 -1.41 -4.57 21.63
N GLY A 19 -1.49 -5.85 21.98
CA GLY A 19 -2.64 -6.38 22.73
C GLY A 19 -3.84 -6.74 21.86
N THR A 20 -5.03 -6.30 22.28
CA THR A 20 -6.31 -6.66 21.67
C THR A 20 -6.86 -5.56 20.76
N VAL A 21 -7.57 -5.96 19.72
CA VAL A 21 -8.34 -5.07 18.84
C VAL A 21 -9.78 -5.08 19.29
N ALA A 22 -10.36 -3.91 19.54
CA ALA A 22 -11.76 -3.80 19.92
C ALA A 22 -12.68 -4.29 18.77
N ALA A 23 -13.83 -4.86 19.14
CA ALA A 23 -14.81 -5.32 18.17
C ALA A 23 -15.22 -4.19 17.20
N GLY A 24 -15.38 -4.48 15.91
CA GLY A 24 -15.76 -3.51 14.90
C GLY A 24 -14.63 -2.56 14.44
N THR A 25 -13.41 -2.70 14.94
CA THR A 25 -12.28 -1.86 14.51
C THR A 25 -11.59 -2.45 13.28
N PRO A 26 -11.54 -1.75 12.14
CA PRO A 26 -10.80 -2.21 10.98
C PRO A 26 -9.29 -2.17 11.21
N CYS A 27 -8.59 -3.23 10.84
CA CYS A 27 -7.14 -3.31 10.95
C CYS A 27 -6.52 -4.00 9.72
N VAL A 28 -5.23 -3.75 9.50
CA VAL A 28 -4.46 -4.44 8.47
C VAL A 28 -3.78 -5.66 9.11
N VAL A 29 -3.85 -6.79 8.44
CA VAL A 29 -3.20 -8.03 8.90
C VAL A 29 -2.09 -8.40 7.93
N LYS A 30 -0.87 -8.49 8.44
CA LYS A 30 0.28 -9.00 7.69
C LYS A 30 0.55 -10.44 8.13
N ARG A 31 0.66 -11.34 7.16
CA ARG A 31 1.05 -12.72 7.40
C ARG A 31 2.57 -12.83 7.52
N ASN A 32 3.04 -13.50 8.57
CA ASN A 32 4.47 -13.67 8.87
C ASN A 32 4.98 -15.07 8.55
N GLY A 33 4.44 -15.75 7.58
CA GLY A 33 4.85 -17.10 7.27
C GLY A 33 4.36 -17.57 5.91
N THR A 34 4.63 -18.82 5.61
CA THR A 34 4.24 -19.52 4.38
C THR A 34 2.84 -20.16 4.48
N GLU A 35 2.19 -20.03 5.61
CA GLU A 35 0.86 -20.58 5.88
C GLU A 35 -0.15 -20.12 4.81
N ALA A 36 -0.92 -21.06 4.28
CA ALA A 36 -1.90 -20.75 3.23
C ALA A 36 -3.10 -19.96 3.75
N ALA A 37 -3.43 -20.09 5.04
CA ALA A 37 -4.56 -19.43 5.68
C ALA A 37 -4.17 -18.81 7.02
N LEU A 38 -4.90 -17.76 7.42
CA LEU A 38 -4.85 -17.19 8.76
C LEU A 38 -6.09 -17.66 9.51
N THR A 39 -5.89 -18.22 10.69
CA THR A 39 -6.98 -18.60 11.59
C THR A 39 -7.07 -17.58 12.73
N PHE A 40 -8.24 -17.03 12.91
CA PHE A 40 -8.55 -16.14 14.05
C PHE A 40 -9.52 -16.87 14.96
N GLY A 41 -9.26 -16.77 16.25
CA GLY A 41 -10.15 -17.26 17.29
C GLY A 41 -10.33 -16.19 18.35
N ALA A 42 -11.50 -16.12 18.93
CA ALA A 42 -11.77 -15.32 20.11
C ALA A 42 -12.73 -16.08 21.02
N ASN A 43 -12.43 -16.12 22.32
CA ASN A 43 -13.32 -16.67 23.31
C ASN A 43 -14.08 -15.49 23.96
N ASP A 44 -15.39 -15.64 24.11
CA ASP A 44 -16.27 -14.66 24.76
C ASP A 44 -16.16 -13.24 24.17
N ALA A 45 -15.90 -13.14 22.86
CA ALA A 45 -15.81 -11.86 22.19
C ALA A 45 -17.18 -11.23 22.02
N GLU A 46 -17.29 -9.95 22.40
CA GLU A 46 -18.46 -9.14 22.08
C GLU A 46 -18.55 -8.90 20.56
N LEU A 47 -19.72 -9.16 19.99
CA LEU A 47 -19.99 -8.86 18.59
C LEU A 47 -20.58 -7.46 18.46
N LYS A 48 -19.92 -6.59 17.68
CA LYS A 48 -20.40 -5.25 17.39
C LYS A 48 -21.13 -5.24 16.05
N MET A 49 -22.37 -4.76 16.04
CA MET A 49 -23.17 -4.69 14.82
C MET A 49 -22.69 -3.60 13.85
N ALA A 50 -22.12 -2.51 14.38
CA ALA A 50 -21.55 -1.42 13.60
C ALA A 50 -20.02 -1.52 13.55
N ILE A 51 -19.44 -1.19 12.40
CA ILE A 51 -17.99 -1.08 12.22
C ILE A 51 -17.59 0.37 12.40
N ASP A 52 -16.64 0.63 13.31
CA ASP A 52 -16.09 1.96 13.51
C ASP A 52 -15.09 2.25 12.38
N GLY A 53 -15.31 3.36 11.66
CA GLY A 53 -14.29 3.87 10.74
C GLY A 53 -13.19 4.60 11.50
N LYS A 54 -11.95 4.50 11.00
CA LYS A 54 -10.83 5.30 11.51
C LYS A 54 -10.48 6.40 10.51
N THR A 55 -10.52 7.66 10.93
CA THR A 55 -10.09 8.80 10.11
C THR A 55 -8.58 8.77 9.90
N VAL A 56 -8.16 8.94 8.66
CA VAL A 56 -6.76 8.95 8.21
C VAL A 56 -6.58 10.10 7.21
N GLY A 57 -6.16 11.26 7.69
CA GLY A 57 -6.21 12.50 6.89
C GLY A 57 -7.65 12.85 6.50
N ASP A 58 -7.88 13.07 5.21
CA ASP A 58 -9.20 13.38 4.65
C ASP A 58 -10.00 12.11 4.28
N MET A 59 -9.51 10.94 4.63
CA MET A 59 -10.12 9.66 4.32
C MET A 59 -10.54 8.91 5.58
N THR A 60 -11.35 7.89 5.41
CA THR A 60 -11.80 7.02 6.49
C THR A 60 -11.49 5.57 6.16
N PHE A 61 -10.70 4.91 6.99
CA PHE A 61 -10.50 3.46 6.88
C PHE A 61 -11.74 2.75 7.41
N ARG A 62 -12.47 2.09 6.52
CA ARG A 62 -13.76 1.44 6.80
C ARG A 62 -13.66 -0.07 6.61
N GLY A 63 -14.40 -0.80 7.43
CA GLY A 63 -14.67 -2.22 7.24
C GLY A 63 -16.11 -2.48 6.81
N THR A 64 -16.40 -3.71 6.36
CA THR A 64 -17.77 -4.12 6.05
C THR A 64 -18.04 -5.58 6.45
N TYR A 65 -19.30 -5.87 6.81
CA TYR A 65 -19.81 -7.23 7.00
C TYR A 65 -20.55 -7.76 5.78
N THR A 66 -20.81 -6.89 4.81
CA THR A 66 -21.51 -7.20 3.56
C THR A 66 -20.62 -6.89 2.36
N THR A 67 -21.06 -7.24 1.16
CA THR A 67 -20.36 -6.83 -0.06
C THR A 67 -20.71 -5.37 -0.35
N GLU A 68 -19.68 -4.52 -0.48
CA GLU A 68 -19.82 -3.10 -0.82
C GLU A 68 -19.27 -2.82 -2.22
N GLU A 69 -19.96 -1.95 -2.96
CA GLU A 69 -19.45 -1.39 -4.20
C GLU A 69 -18.79 -0.04 -3.91
N VAL A 70 -17.51 0.05 -4.22
CA VAL A 70 -16.64 1.21 -3.93
C VAL A 70 -16.28 1.89 -5.23
N ASN A 71 -16.63 3.16 -5.38
CA ASN A 71 -16.41 3.96 -6.59
C ASN A 71 -15.31 5.02 -6.41
N SER A 72 -14.81 5.22 -5.21
CA SER A 72 -13.74 6.17 -4.87
C SER A 72 -12.87 5.62 -3.74
N GLY A 73 -11.75 6.29 -3.47
CA GLY A 73 -10.83 5.87 -2.42
C GLY A 73 -9.85 4.79 -2.87
N TYR A 74 -9.39 3.96 -1.93
CA TYR A 74 -8.40 2.93 -2.21
C TYR A 74 -8.83 1.56 -1.68
N VAL A 75 -8.63 0.53 -2.48
CA VAL A 75 -8.88 -0.88 -2.12
C VAL A 75 -7.58 -1.66 -2.03
N ILE A 76 -7.52 -2.64 -1.14
CA ILE A 76 -6.33 -3.47 -0.93
C ILE A 76 -6.25 -4.56 -2.00
N SER A 77 -5.13 -4.63 -2.70
CA SER A 77 -4.77 -5.73 -3.58
C SER A 77 -3.25 -5.87 -3.68
N LYS A 78 -2.73 -7.09 -3.60
CA LYS A 78 -1.29 -7.41 -3.77
C LYS A 78 -0.36 -6.53 -2.91
N ASP A 79 -0.66 -6.43 -1.61
CA ASP A 79 0.12 -5.68 -0.62
C ASP A 79 0.23 -4.16 -0.87
N CYS A 80 -0.70 -3.59 -1.63
CA CYS A 80 -0.86 -2.17 -1.87
C CYS A 80 -2.32 -1.75 -1.75
N PHE A 81 -2.54 -0.47 -1.50
CA PHE A 81 -3.82 0.18 -1.65
C PHE A 81 -3.92 0.81 -3.04
N TRP A 82 -4.83 0.35 -3.85
CA TRP A 82 -5.03 0.80 -5.23
C TRP A 82 -6.14 1.83 -5.32
N ASN A 83 -5.86 2.93 -6.01
CA ASN A 83 -6.84 3.96 -6.30
C ASN A 83 -7.96 3.39 -7.18
N VAL A 84 -9.21 3.50 -6.72
CA VAL A 84 -10.36 2.94 -7.41
C VAL A 84 -10.61 3.64 -8.75
N ALA A 85 -10.41 4.96 -8.82
CA ALA A 85 -10.58 5.72 -10.08
C ALA A 85 -9.58 5.24 -11.15
N GLU A 86 -8.34 4.96 -10.76
CA GLU A 86 -7.33 4.40 -11.68
C GLU A 86 -7.68 2.97 -12.13
N LEU A 87 -8.19 2.14 -11.21
CA LEU A 87 -8.66 0.79 -11.56
C LEU A 87 -9.85 0.83 -12.53
N MET A 88 -10.77 1.78 -12.35
CA MET A 88 -11.91 1.97 -13.22
C MET A 88 -11.48 2.39 -14.62
N SER A 89 -10.57 3.35 -14.73
CA SER A 89 -10.08 3.86 -16.01
C SER A 89 -9.22 2.83 -16.77
N SER A 90 -8.34 2.13 -16.06
CA SER A 90 -7.40 1.18 -16.67
C SER A 90 -8.03 -0.16 -17.06
N ASN A 91 -9.03 -0.64 -16.31
CA ASN A 91 -9.65 -1.95 -16.52
C ASN A 91 -11.07 -1.88 -17.09
N HIS A 92 -11.59 -0.70 -17.39
CA HIS A 92 -12.96 -0.48 -17.88
C HIS A 92 -14.05 -1.05 -16.96
N VAL A 93 -13.78 -1.10 -15.65
CA VAL A 93 -14.74 -1.57 -14.63
C VAL A 93 -15.50 -0.38 -14.02
N LYS A 94 -16.72 -0.60 -13.56
CA LYS A 94 -17.59 0.45 -13.01
C LYS A 94 -17.34 0.75 -11.53
N GLY A 95 -16.44 0.04 -10.87
CA GLY A 95 -16.13 0.17 -9.46
C GLY A 95 -15.33 -1.03 -8.95
N ALA A 96 -14.93 -0.97 -7.71
CA ALA A 96 -14.33 -2.09 -7.00
C ALA A 96 -15.36 -2.73 -6.05
N LYS A 97 -15.28 -4.05 -5.87
CA LYS A 97 -16.09 -4.77 -4.87
C LYS A 97 -15.23 -5.12 -3.67
N VAL A 98 -15.67 -4.72 -2.50
CA VAL A 98 -15.08 -5.10 -1.23
C VAL A 98 -15.94 -6.20 -0.62
N SER A 99 -15.37 -7.39 -0.44
CA SER A 99 -16.07 -8.54 0.11
C SER A 99 -16.33 -8.40 1.62
N PRO A 100 -17.27 -9.16 2.20
CA PRO A 100 -17.48 -9.19 3.64
C PRO A 100 -16.19 -9.43 4.42
N PHE A 101 -16.08 -8.83 5.59
CA PHE A 101 -14.91 -8.87 6.48
C PHE A 101 -13.61 -8.33 5.84
N ARG A 102 -13.77 -7.39 4.91
CA ARG A 102 -12.67 -6.63 4.33
C ARG A 102 -12.81 -5.16 4.68
N ALA A 103 -11.75 -4.41 4.38
CA ALA A 103 -11.70 -2.98 4.63
C ALA A 103 -11.12 -2.24 3.42
N TRP A 104 -11.46 -0.97 3.31
CA TRP A 104 -10.94 -0.05 2.28
C TRP A 104 -10.73 1.34 2.88
N LEU A 105 -10.00 2.18 2.19
CA LEU A 105 -9.83 3.57 2.55
C LEU A 105 -10.82 4.40 1.73
N ASP A 106 -11.89 4.84 2.38
CA ASP A 106 -13.00 5.59 1.80
C ASP A 106 -12.70 7.08 1.78
N GLY A 107 -12.97 7.75 0.67
CA GLY A 107 -12.78 9.18 0.53
C GLY A 107 -12.45 9.60 -0.90
N ASN A 108 -12.19 10.89 -1.10
CA ASN A 108 -11.85 11.42 -2.42
C ASN A 108 -10.37 11.17 -2.72
N ALA A 109 -10.10 10.29 -3.67
CA ALA A 109 -8.76 9.96 -4.15
C ALA A 109 -8.48 10.47 -5.57
N ALA A 110 -9.33 11.35 -6.13
CA ALA A 110 -9.23 11.78 -7.53
C ALA A 110 -7.87 12.41 -7.90
N SER A 111 -7.25 13.14 -6.98
CA SER A 111 -5.92 13.75 -7.16
C SER A 111 -4.81 12.97 -6.43
N GLY A 112 -5.13 11.80 -5.89
CA GLY A 112 -4.17 10.98 -5.15
C GLY A 112 -3.35 10.09 -6.08
N PRO A 113 -2.29 9.46 -5.55
CA PRO A 113 -1.46 8.53 -6.31
C PRO A 113 -2.27 7.32 -6.78
N ALA A 114 -1.87 6.70 -7.89
CA ALA A 114 -2.51 5.50 -8.42
C ALA A 114 -2.49 4.34 -7.41
N ARG A 115 -1.54 4.35 -6.48
CA ARG A 115 -1.45 3.37 -5.39
C ARG A 115 -0.70 3.94 -4.19
N LEU A 116 -1.04 3.44 -3.00
CA LEU A 116 -0.32 3.70 -1.77
C LEU A 116 0.39 2.42 -1.34
N ALA A 117 1.69 2.49 -1.13
CA ALA A 117 2.45 1.41 -0.51
C ALA A 117 2.21 1.42 1.01
N MET A 118 2.36 0.28 1.67
CA MET A 118 2.27 0.22 3.12
C MET A 118 3.67 0.29 3.73
N ARG A 119 3.89 1.21 4.67
CA ARG A 119 5.12 1.31 5.46
C ARG A 119 4.84 0.78 6.86
N ILE A 120 5.53 -0.31 7.23
CA ILE A 120 5.41 -0.98 8.52
C ILE A 120 6.78 -0.93 9.19
N ASP A 121 6.85 -0.45 10.41
CA ASP A 121 8.08 -0.40 11.22
C ASP A 121 9.28 0.21 10.45
N GLY A 122 9.03 1.28 9.70
CA GLY A 122 10.04 1.97 8.89
C GLY A 122 10.40 1.29 7.56
N SER A 123 9.85 0.11 7.28
CA SER A 123 10.05 -0.62 6.02
C SER A 123 8.80 -0.53 5.15
N THR A 124 8.96 -0.06 3.92
CA THR A 124 7.85 -0.01 2.96
C THR A 124 7.54 -1.40 2.42
N THR A 125 6.26 -1.81 2.48
CA THR A 125 5.77 -3.02 1.84
C THR A 125 5.20 -2.67 0.47
N GLY A 126 5.36 -3.57 -0.46
CA GLY A 126 4.96 -3.36 -1.85
C GLY A 126 6.16 -3.10 -2.75
N ILE A 127 5.97 -3.36 -4.03
CA ILE A 127 6.95 -2.99 -5.04
C ILE A 127 6.80 -1.48 -5.21
N ASN A 128 7.62 -0.70 -4.50
CA ASN A 128 7.95 0.63 -4.98
C ASN A 128 8.60 0.42 -6.35
N THR A 129 7.80 0.46 -7.41
CA THR A 129 8.38 0.94 -8.65
C THR A 129 8.69 2.40 -8.36
N PRO A 130 9.97 2.78 -8.17
CA PRO A 130 10.32 4.18 -8.15
C PRO A 130 9.71 4.74 -9.42
N ASP A 131 9.03 5.87 -9.33
CA ASP A 131 8.87 6.67 -10.53
C ASP A 131 10.28 6.77 -11.11
N ALA A 132 10.44 6.26 -12.32
CA ALA A 132 11.72 6.34 -13.01
C ALA A 132 12.17 7.81 -13.09
N LEU A 133 11.22 8.74 -13.01
CA LEU A 133 11.40 10.18 -12.93
C LEU A 133 12.12 10.64 -11.63
N ASP A 134 11.79 10.10 -10.46
CA ASP A 134 12.46 10.48 -9.21
C ASP A 134 13.93 10.06 -9.17
N VAL A 135 14.25 8.95 -9.83
CA VAL A 135 15.63 8.44 -9.92
C VAL A 135 16.42 9.19 -10.99
N LEU A 136 15.77 9.58 -12.10
CA LEU A 136 16.40 10.33 -13.19
C LEU A 136 16.57 11.81 -12.85
N ASN A 137 15.82 12.35 -11.87
CA ASN A 137 15.94 13.72 -11.39
C ASN A 137 16.95 13.90 -10.24
N ASP A 138 17.52 12.81 -9.69
CA ASP A 138 18.62 12.92 -8.74
C ASP A 138 19.92 13.21 -9.49
N ALA A 139 20.30 14.49 -9.54
CA ALA A 139 21.48 14.98 -10.28
C ALA A 139 22.82 14.36 -9.79
N GLU A 140 22.82 13.69 -8.66
CA GLU A 140 24.00 13.03 -8.08
C GLU A 140 23.82 11.49 -8.03
N ALA A 141 22.86 10.92 -8.76
CA ALA A 141 22.68 9.47 -8.85
C ALA A 141 23.83 8.80 -9.61
N GLU A 142 24.34 7.74 -9.06
CA GLU A 142 25.34 6.88 -9.72
C GLU A 142 24.66 5.66 -10.32
N TYR A 143 25.01 5.34 -11.56
CA TYR A 143 24.44 4.21 -12.30
C TYR A 143 25.44 3.07 -12.42
N TYR A 144 24.95 1.84 -12.27
CA TYR A 144 25.74 0.61 -12.38
C TYR A 144 24.99 -0.42 -13.22
N ASP A 145 25.70 -1.24 -13.96
CA ASP A 145 25.17 -2.44 -14.61
C ASP A 145 24.99 -3.60 -13.60
N LEU A 146 24.46 -4.73 -14.06
CA LEU A 146 24.28 -5.92 -13.21
C LEU A 146 25.59 -6.55 -12.75
N SER A 147 26.71 -6.24 -13.38
CA SER A 147 28.04 -6.70 -12.96
C SER A 147 28.68 -5.80 -11.90
N GLY A 148 28.03 -4.68 -11.56
CA GLY A 148 28.55 -3.68 -10.63
C GLY A 148 29.49 -2.67 -11.25
N LYS A 149 29.64 -2.65 -12.60
CA LYS A 149 30.43 -1.66 -13.31
C LYS A 149 29.67 -0.33 -13.35
N ARG A 150 30.35 0.76 -12.96
CA ARG A 150 29.78 2.11 -12.99
C ARG A 150 29.54 2.55 -14.44
N LEU A 151 28.36 3.09 -14.67
CA LEU A 151 27.94 3.65 -15.95
C LEU A 151 27.96 5.18 -15.88
N HIS A 152 28.25 5.83 -16.99
CA HIS A 152 28.26 7.29 -17.09
C HIS A 152 26.83 7.85 -17.16
N GLU A 153 25.92 7.08 -17.74
CA GLU A 153 24.49 7.37 -17.89
C GLU A 153 23.70 6.05 -17.92
N PRO A 154 22.41 6.08 -17.61
CA PRO A 154 21.59 4.88 -17.62
C PRO A 154 21.46 4.30 -19.02
N GLN A 155 21.62 2.99 -19.16
CA GLN A 155 21.55 2.27 -20.44
C GLN A 155 20.23 1.53 -20.58
N LYS A 156 19.88 1.20 -21.82
CA LYS A 156 18.72 0.35 -22.12
C LYS A 156 18.86 -0.99 -21.41
N GLY A 157 17.79 -1.41 -20.72
CA GLY A 157 17.77 -2.62 -19.91
C GLY A 157 17.81 -2.33 -18.41
N VAL A 158 18.39 -3.23 -17.63
CA VAL A 158 18.43 -3.15 -16.17
C VAL A 158 19.62 -2.33 -15.71
N ASN A 159 19.35 -1.31 -14.89
CA ASN A 159 20.38 -0.49 -14.25
C ASN A 159 20.18 -0.55 -12.72
N ILE A 160 21.29 -0.51 -11.99
CA ILE A 160 21.31 -0.30 -10.54
C ILE A 160 21.66 1.17 -10.30
N VAL A 161 20.84 1.86 -9.55
CA VAL A 161 21.03 3.29 -9.26
C VAL A 161 21.31 3.45 -7.77
N ARG A 162 22.41 4.10 -7.45
CA ARG A 162 22.75 4.52 -6.09
C ARG A 162 22.46 6.02 -5.97
N MET A 163 21.50 6.35 -5.12
CA MET A 163 21.09 7.74 -4.86
C MET A 163 22.04 8.40 -3.87
N LYS A 164 22.10 9.73 -3.85
CA LYS A 164 22.83 10.54 -2.85
C LYS A 164 22.48 10.16 -1.41
N SER A 165 21.25 9.76 -1.16
CA SER A 165 20.78 9.28 0.15
C SER A 165 21.41 7.95 0.59
N GLY A 166 22.29 7.34 -0.22
CA GLY A 166 22.87 6.01 -0.01
C GLY A 166 21.94 4.84 -0.36
N LYS A 167 20.68 5.11 -0.71
CA LYS A 167 19.74 4.09 -1.13
C LYS A 167 20.08 3.60 -2.53
N THR A 168 19.97 2.28 -2.72
CA THR A 168 20.19 1.64 -4.03
C THR A 168 18.87 1.16 -4.60
N LYS A 169 18.63 1.41 -5.88
CA LYS A 169 17.41 1.01 -6.59
C LYS A 169 17.75 0.32 -7.90
N LYS A 170 16.88 -0.61 -8.34
CA LYS A 170 16.93 -1.24 -9.65
C LYS A 170 15.89 -0.58 -10.55
N ILE A 171 16.31 -0.06 -11.71
CA ILE A 171 15.43 0.51 -12.73
C ILE A 171 15.55 -0.26 -14.05
N ILE A 172 14.52 -0.21 -14.87
CA ILE A 172 14.51 -0.79 -16.22
C ILE A 172 14.21 0.30 -17.22
N ILE A 173 15.12 0.55 -18.13
CA ILE A 173 14.96 1.50 -19.23
C ILE A 173 14.59 0.72 -20.49
N LYS A 174 13.47 1.08 -21.06
CA LYS A 174 12.92 0.43 -22.27
C LYS A 174 13.52 1.00 -23.55
#